data_eb2e3bb20376ffe4ffdd5d3fee2c8086
#
_entry.id   eb2e3bb20376ffe4ffdd5d3fee2c8086
#
_cell.length_a   1.000
_cell.length_b   1.000
_cell.length_c   1.000
_cell.angle_alpha   90.00
_cell.angle_beta   90.00
_cell.angle_gamma   90.00
#
_symmetry.space_group_name_H-M   'P 1'
#
loop_
_entity.id
_entity.type
_entity.pdbx_description
1 polymer ?
#
loop_
_entity_poly.entity_id
_entity_poly.type
_entity_poly.pdbx_seq_one_letter_code
_entity_poly.pdbx_strand_id
1 'polypeptide(L)'
;REEQEALRRMQSEPMYQAAQRYYSPTSWLILVDCTTCRLAIFKGSQGNWRTYDIYPVGVGKPSSPSKHGVWSVGSRGYSFGHGYTCYYWTQISGEYLFHSTKYKEGTFIPSDPRLGMNLSMGCVRLAIGNAKYIHDNVPSGTTVVTYA
;
A
#
# COMPACT_ATOMS: atom_id res chain seq x y z
N ARG A 1 -23.03 -13.66 16.10
CA ARG A 1 -23.09 -14.55 14.94
C ARG A 1 -22.56 -13.90 13.68
N GLU A 2 -23.04 -12.71 13.35
CA GLU A 2 -22.50 -11.91 12.25
C GLU A 2 -21.04 -11.55 12.49
N GLU A 3 -20.68 -11.26 13.72
CA GLU A 3 -19.29 -10.99 14.12
C GLU A 3 -18.39 -12.21 13.91
N GLN A 4 -18.89 -13.42 14.19
CA GLN A 4 -18.14 -14.66 13.99
C GLN A 4 -17.95 -14.96 12.50
N GLU A 5 -18.95 -14.68 11.67
CA GLU A 5 -18.83 -14.85 10.21
C GLU A 5 -17.86 -13.84 9.62
N ALA A 6 -17.91 -12.57 10.08
CA ALA A 6 -16.96 -11.54 9.65
C ALA A 6 -15.53 -11.92 10.04
N LEU A 7 -15.34 -12.46 11.25
CA LEU A 7 -14.03 -12.92 11.71
C LEU A 7 -13.51 -14.07 10.86
N ARG A 8 -14.36 -15.06 10.53
CA ARG A 8 -13.98 -16.18 9.68
C ARG A 8 -13.60 -15.73 8.27
N ARG A 9 -14.35 -14.78 7.69
CA ARG A 9 -14.02 -14.21 6.38
C ARG A 9 -12.66 -13.50 6.41
N MET A 10 -12.40 -12.73 7.45
CA MET A 10 -11.12 -12.06 7.62
C MET A 10 -9.98 -13.09 7.73
N GLN A 11 -10.14 -14.11 8.54
CA GLN A 11 -9.12 -15.14 8.77
C GLN A 11 -8.87 -16.02 7.55
N SER A 12 -9.84 -16.17 6.65
CA SER A 12 -9.68 -16.94 5.42
C SER A 12 -9.03 -16.13 4.30
N GLU A 13 -8.87 -14.81 4.46
CA GLU A 13 -8.22 -13.96 3.45
C GLU A 13 -6.75 -14.33 3.33
N PRO A 14 -6.25 -14.66 2.11
CA PRO A 14 -4.84 -15.05 1.93
C PRO A 14 -3.84 -14.02 2.43
N MET A 15 -4.13 -12.72 2.29
CA MET A 15 -3.24 -11.66 2.79
C MET A 15 -3.17 -11.68 4.32
N TYR A 16 -4.30 -11.93 5.00
CA TYR A 16 -4.33 -12.08 6.45
C TYR A 16 -3.45 -13.24 6.91
N GLN A 17 -3.58 -14.39 6.25
CA GLN A 17 -2.78 -15.58 6.59
C GLN A 17 -1.30 -15.34 6.35
N ALA A 18 -0.94 -14.72 5.23
CA ALA A 18 0.44 -14.38 4.91
C ALA A 18 1.05 -13.40 5.93
N ALA A 19 0.28 -12.42 6.37
CA ALA A 19 0.73 -11.39 7.29
C ALA A 19 1.28 -11.96 8.60
N GLN A 20 0.69 -13.05 9.11
CA GLN A 20 1.03 -13.60 10.42
C GLN A 20 2.49 -14.05 10.53
N ARG A 21 3.16 -14.28 9.42
CA ARG A 21 4.56 -14.72 9.38
C ARG A 21 5.56 -13.59 9.52
N TYR A 22 5.12 -12.34 9.37
CA TYR A 22 6.04 -11.19 9.30
C TYR A 22 6.09 -10.43 10.61
N TYR A 23 7.28 -9.94 10.92
CA TYR A 23 7.53 -9.04 12.03
C TYR A 23 7.54 -7.59 11.55
N SER A 24 7.04 -6.68 12.37
CA SER A 24 7.24 -5.25 12.21
C SER A 24 7.62 -4.64 13.56
N PRO A 25 8.61 -3.72 13.61
CA PRO A 25 9.00 -3.08 14.87
C PRO A 25 7.96 -2.08 15.38
N THR A 26 6.95 -1.77 14.56
CA THR A 26 5.80 -0.94 14.96
C THR A 26 4.58 -1.85 15.13
N SER A 27 3.48 -1.26 15.60
CA SER A 27 2.20 -1.98 15.68
C SER A 27 1.45 -2.02 14.35
N TRP A 28 2.16 -1.75 13.24
CA TRP A 28 1.62 -1.71 11.89
C TRP A 28 2.41 -2.62 10.96
N LEU A 29 1.72 -3.18 9.96
CA LEU A 29 2.31 -3.97 8.88
C LEU A 29 1.53 -3.70 7.61
N ILE A 30 2.23 -3.61 6.47
CA ILE A 30 1.60 -3.46 5.16
C ILE A 30 2.04 -4.60 4.26
N LEU A 31 1.09 -5.25 3.60
CA LEU A 31 1.34 -6.22 2.54
C LEU A 31 0.81 -5.69 1.22
N VAL A 32 1.58 -5.87 0.15
CA VAL A 32 1.15 -5.54 -1.21
C VAL A 32 1.25 -6.80 -2.06
N ASP A 33 0.10 -7.30 -2.52
CA ASP A 33 0.01 -8.39 -3.48
C ASP A 33 0.01 -7.81 -4.89
N CYS A 34 1.15 -7.94 -5.57
CA CYS A 34 1.33 -7.38 -6.91
C CYS A 34 0.64 -8.20 -8.01
N THR A 35 0.17 -9.40 -7.70
CA THR A 35 -0.62 -10.22 -8.64
C THR A 35 -2.08 -9.79 -8.64
N THR A 36 -2.68 -9.64 -7.47
CA THR A 36 -4.09 -9.22 -7.34
C THR A 36 -4.25 -7.71 -7.28
N CYS A 37 -3.15 -6.95 -7.24
CA CYS A 37 -3.14 -5.49 -7.13
C CYS A 37 -3.93 -4.99 -5.92
N ARG A 38 -3.63 -5.56 -4.75
CA ARG A 38 -4.25 -5.20 -3.48
C ARG A 38 -3.19 -4.89 -2.44
N LEU A 39 -3.49 -3.91 -1.59
CA LEU A 39 -2.68 -3.55 -0.44
C LEU A 39 -3.52 -3.76 0.81
N ALA A 40 -2.96 -4.44 1.81
CA ALA A 40 -3.61 -4.62 3.10
C ALA A 40 -2.80 -3.95 4.20
N ILE A 41 -3.50 -3.25 5.08
CA ILE A 41 -2.94 -2.65 6.30
C ILE A 41 -3.36 -3.50 7.48
N PHE A 42 -2.39 -3.84 8.33
CA PHE A 42 -2.62 -4.63 9.53
C PHE A 42 -2.16 -3.85 10.76
N LYS A 43 -2.84 -4.11 11.88
CA LYS A 43 -2.46 -3.62 13.21
C LYS A 43 -2.27 -4.81 14.14
N GLY A 44 -1.32 -4.71 15.06
CA GLY A 44 -1.06 -5.74 16.06
C GLY A 44 0.41 -6.09 16.19
N SER A 45 0.71 -7.37 16.10
CA SER A 45 2.07 -7.91 16.20
C SER A 45 2.18 -9.24 15.47
N GLN A 46 3.40 -9.72 15.26
CA GLN A 46 3.64 -10.98 14.55
C GLN A 46 2.82 -12.13 15.14
N GLY A 47 2.11 -12.86 14.29
CA GLY A 47 1.21 -13.94 14.67
C GLY A 47 -0.17 -13.48 15.12
N ASN A 48 -0.36 -12.17 15.36
CA ASN A 48 -1.60 -11.58 15.85
C ASN A 48 -2.00 -10.32 15.06
N TRP A 49 -1.65 -10.27 13.79
CA TRP A 49 -2.03 -9.16 12.93
C TRP A 49 -3.53 -9.21 12.61
N ARG A 50 -4.20 -8.07 12.78
CA ARG A 50 -5.62 -7.89 12.43
C ARG A 50 -5.71 -6.97 11.23
N THR A 51 -6.49 -7.36 10.24
CA THR A 51 -6.73 -6.54 9.06
C THR A 51 -7.44 -5.24 9.47
N TYR A 52 -6.81 -4.11 9.14
CA TYR A 52 -7.44 -2.80 9.29
C TYR A 52 -8.25 -2.45 8.05
N ASP A 53 -7.62 -2.55 6.87
CA ASP A 53 -8.28 -2.29 5.59
C ASP A 53 -7.52 -2.96 4.45
N ILE A 54 -8.22 -3.16 3.32
CA ILE A 54 -7.65 -3.68 2.07
C ILE A 54 -8.05 -2.73 0.95
N TYR A 55 -7.06 -2.25 0.19
CA TYR A 55 -7.26 -1.28 -0.88
C TYR A 55 -6.92 -1.88 -2.25
N PRO A 56 -7.67 -1.55 -3.30
CA PRO A 56 -7.16 -1.75 -4.66
C PRO A 56 -6.01 -0.76 -4.91
N VAL A 57 -4.97 -1.21 -5.61
CA VAL A 57 -3.80 -0.39 -5.92
C VAL A 57 -3.39 -0.59 -7.37
N GLY A 58 -2.62 0.35 -7.91
CA GLY A 58 -1.88 0.19 -9.15
C GLY A 58 -0.44 -0.17 -8.81
N VAL A 59 0.08 -1.21 -9.46
CA VAL A 59 1.48 -1.64 -9.28
C VAL A 59 2.25 -1.48 -10.59
N GLY A 60 3.55 -1.77 -10.60
CA GLY A 60 4.39 -1.66 -11.78
C GLY A 60 3.87 -2.49 -12.94
N LYS A 61 3.85 -1.89 -14.15
CA LYS A 61 3.50 -2.60 -15.39
C LYS A 61 4.61 -3.61 -15.73
N PRO A 62 4.36 -4.61 -16.63
CA PRO A 62 5.34 -5.66 -16.92
C PRO A 62 6.70 -5.15 -17.36
N SER A 63 6.77 -4.00 -18.04
CA SER A 63 8.04 -3.40 -18.49
C SER A 63 8.77 -2.63 -17.38
N SER A 64 8.10 -2.37 -16.24
CA SER A 64 8.65 -1.64 -15.10
C SER A 64 7.99 -2.16 -13.82
N PRO A 65 8.24 -3.43 -13.44
CA PRO A 65 7.50 -4.07 -12.35
C PRO A 65 7.87 -3.49 -11.00
N SER A 66 6.91 -3.56 -10.08
CA SER A 66 7.18 -3.28 -8.66
C SER A 66 8.13 -4.32 -8.10
N LYS A 67 9.11 -3.88 -7.31
CA LYS A 67 10.08 -4.77 -6.68
C LYS A 67 9.41 -5.57 -5.56
N HIS A 68 9.78 -6.84 -5.45
CA HIS A 68 9.32 -7.72 -4.37
C HIS A 68 10.37 -7.78 -3.27
N GLY A 69 9.92 -7.83 -2.03
CA GLY A 69 10.82 -7.92 -0.89
C GLY A 69 10.16 -7.49 0.41
N VAL A 70 11.02 -7.38 1.42
CA VAL A 70 10.64 -6.88 2.75
C VAL A 70 11.36 -5.56 2.96
N TRP A 71 10.59 -4.51 3.20
CA TRP A 71 11.06 -3.13 3.25
C TRP A 71 10.67 -2.48 4.57
N SER A 72 11.17 -1.28 4.79
CA SER A 72 10.85 -0.48 5.97
C SER A 72 10.42 0.91 5.53
N VAL A 73 9.28 1.37 6.03
CA VAL A 73 8.79 2.73 5.75
C VAL A 73 9.84 3.75 6.17
N GLY A 74 10.19 4.63 5.23
CA GLY A 74 11.17 5.69 5.45
C GLY A 74 10.50 7.06 5.62
N SER A 75 10.91 8.02 4.79
CA SER A 75 10.39 9.38 4.82
C SER A 75 9.05 9.50 4.10
N ARG A 76 8.46 10.69 4.18
CA ARG A 76 7.17 11.00 3.54
C ARG A 76 7.11 12.46 3.14
N GLY A 77 6.25 12.79 2.22
CA GLY A 77 6.08 14.15 1.75
C GLY A 77 4.72 14.39 1.13
N TYR A 78 4.43 15.65 0.83
CA TYR A 78 3.10 16.06 0.38
C TYR A 78 2.85 15.73 -1.09
N SER A 79 3.81 16.06 -1.96
CA SER A 79 3.58 15.89 -3.41
C SER A 79 4.89 15.81 -4.19
N PHE A 80 4.78 15.33 -5.43
CA PHE A 80 5.86 15.34 -6.42
C PHE A 80 5.27 15.25 -7.82
N GLY A 81 6.08 15.52 -8.84
CA GLY A 81 5.71 15.31 -10.24
C GLY A 81 6.34 16.33 -11.18
N HIS A 82 6.32 16.01 -12.47
CA HIS A 82 6.72 16.88 -13.59
C HIS A 82 5.66 16.79 -14.67
N GLY A 83 4.89 17.84 -14.90
CA GLY A 83 3.77 17.84 -15.81
C GLY A 83 2.52 17.10 -15.27
N TYR A 84 2.61 16.63 -14.04
CA TYR A 84 1.53 16.00 -13.28
C TYR A 84 1.83 16.17 -11.80
N THR A 85 0.87 15.86 -10.93
CA THR A 85 1.08 15.82 -9.49
C THR A 85 0.55 14.53 -8.89
N CYS A 86 1.38 13.88 -8.05
CA CYS A 86 0.97 12.80 -7.15
C CYS A 86 1.11 13.31 -5.71
N TYR A 87 0.15 12.93 -4.87
CA TYR A 87 0.07 13.43 -3.49
C TYR A 87 0.35 12.33 -2.47
N TYR A 88 0.74 12.76 -1.27
CA TYR A 88 0.89 11.91 -0.08
C TYR A 88 1.78 10.70 -0.32
N TRP A 89 3.02 10.96 -0.67
CA TRP A 89 3.97 9.87 -0.85
C TRP A 89 4.56 9.41 0.47
N THR A 90 4.76 8.11 0.58
CA THR A 90 5.43 7.45 1.71
C THR A 90 6.47 6.50 1.14
N GLN A 91 7.72 6.64 1.58
CA GLN A 91 8.83 5.88 1.03
C GLN A 91 8.80 4.42 1.50
N ILE A 92 8.93 3.50 0.57
CA ILE A 92 9.12 2.08 0.81
C ILE A 92 10.63 1.79 0.82
N SER A 93 11.35 2.23 -0.20
CA SER A 93 12.81 2.10 -0.32
C SER A 93 13.28 2.98 -1.48
N GLY A 94 14.26 3.87 -1.25
CA GLY A 94 14.77 4.75 -2.30
C GLY A 94 13.65 5.53 -2.97
N GLU A 95 13.48 5.37 -4.29
CA GLU A 95 12.40 6.00 -5.06
C GLU A 95 11.16 5.12 -5.19
N TYR A 96 11.14 3.98 -4.53
CA TYR A 96 9.98 3.09 -4.47
C TYR A 96 9.02 3.60 -3.39
N LEU A 97 7.85 4.09 -3.83
CA LEU A 97 6.94 4.86 -2.98
C LEU A 97 5.52 4.31 -3.02
N PHE A 98 4.77 4.52 -1.93
CA PHE A 98 3.31 4.65 -1.97
C PHE A 98 2.98 6.09 -2.34
N HIS A 99 2.04 6.31 -3.23
CA HIS A 99 1.55 7.65 -3.56
C HIS A 99 0.17 7.59 -4.21
N SER A 100 -0.47 8.76 -4.36
CA SER A 100 -1.79 8.83 -5.00
C SER A 100 -1.73 8.52 -6.50
N THR A 101 -2.89 8.31 -7.09
CA THR A 101 -3.08 8.38 -8.55
C THR A 101 -2.65 9.75 -9.07
N LYS A 102 -2.46 9.86 -10.39
CA LYS A 102 -1.99 11.11 -11.02
C LYS A 102 -3.10 12.14 -11.17
N TYR A 103 -2.73 13.40 -10.91
CA TYR A 103 -3.57 14.56 -11.09
C TYR A 103 -2.92 15.52 -12.08
N LYS A 104 -3.71 16.39 -12.69
CA LYS A 104 -3.18 17.49 -13.50
C LYS A 104 -2.32 18.37 -12.61
N GLU A 105 -1.18 18.82 -13.13
CA GLU A 105 -0.14 19.53 -12.38
C GLU A 105 -0.72 20.62 -11.47
N GLY A 106 -0.41 20.50 -10.18
CA GLY A 106 -0.82 21.46 -9.15
C GLY A 106 -2.30 21.48 -8.84
N THR A 107 -3.08 20.49 -9.31
CA THR A 107 -4.53 20.46 -9.11
C THR A 107 -4.97 19.15 -8.45
N PHE A 108 -6.26 19.08 -8.09
CA PHE A 108 -6.91 17.83 -7.68
C PHE A 108 -7.85 17.31 -8.78
N ILE A 109 -7.58 17.65 -10.03
CA ILE A 109 -8.33 17.15 -11.18
C ILE A 109 -7.64 15.85 -11.65
N PRO A 110 -8.30 14.68 -11.57
CA PRO A 110 -7.68 13.42 -11.97
C PRO A 110 -7.27 13.42 -13.44
N SER A 111 -6.04 12.93 -13.71
CA SER A 111 -5.56 12.68 -15.07
C SER A 111 -5.47 11.18 -15.37
N ASP A 112 -5.21 10.33 -14.37
CA ASP A 112 -5.24 8.88 -14.49
C ASP A 112 -5.64 8.25 -13.16
N PRO A 113 -6.94 7.99 -12.93
CA PRO A 113 -7.45 7.47 -11.67
C PRO A 113 -7.46 5.93 -11.57
N ARG A 114 -6.90 5.22 -12.56
CA ARG A 114 -7.00 3.76 -12.62
C ARG A 114 -6.27 3.07 -11.48
N LEU A 115 -6.87 2.02 -10.94
CA LEU A 115 -6.34 1.15 -9.88
C LEU A 115 -6.69 -0.30 -10.20
N GLY A 116 -6.17 -1.23 -9.38
CA GLY A 116 -6.49 -2.66 -9.50
C GLY A 116 -5.79 -3.35 -10.67
N MET A 117 -4.75 -2.75 -11.24
CA MET A 117 -4.04 -3.30 -12.40
C MET A 117 -2.58 -2.81 -12.42
N ASN A 118 -1.81 -3.35 -13.35
CA ASN A 118 -0.38 -3.06 -13.50
C ASN A 118 -0.20 -1.81 -14.38
N LEU A 119 -0.05 -0.65 -13.77
CA LEU A 119 -0.11 0.64 -14.46
C LEU A 119 1.11 1.54 -14.26
N SER A 120 1.81 1.41 -13.13
CA SER A 120 2.82 2.37 -12.72
C SER A 120 4.20 2.05 -13.29
N MET A 121 5.16 2.95 -13.04
CA MET A 121 6.57 2.76 -13.37
C MET A 121 7.35 2.07 -12.24
N GLY A 122 6.67 1.33 -11.35
CA GLY A 122 7.24 0.57 -10.25
C GLY A 122 6.64 0.87 -8.90
N CYS A 123 6.25 2.12 -8.64
CA CYS A 123 5.64 2.53 -7.37
C CYS A 123 4.24 1.95 -7.18
N VAL A 124 3.75 2.01 -5.95
CA VAL A 124 2.41 1.56 -5.58
C VAL A 124 1.48 2.77 -5.58
N ARG A 125 0.52 2.76 -6.49
CA ARG A 125 -0.44 3.87 -6.70
C ARG A 125 -1.73 3.58 -5.98
N LEU A 126 -2.22 4.56 -5.20
CA LEU A 126 -3.45 4.44 -4.39
C LEU A 126 -4.44 5.56 -4.70
N ALA A 127 -5.71 5.33 -4.39
CA ALA A 127 -6.67 6.43 -4.26
C ALA A 127 -6.12 7.46 -3.26
N ILE A 128 -6.35 8.75 -3.52
CA ILE A 128 -5.70 9.83 -2.74
C ILE A 128 -6.01 9.74 -1.23
N GLY A 129 -7.24 9.38 -0.87
CA GLY A 129 -7.61 9.22 0.54
C GLY A 129 -6.85 8.10 1.23
N ASN A 130 -6.57 7.01 0.51
CA ASN A 130 -5.82 5.87 1.02
C ASN A 130 -4.33 6.19 1.11
N ALA A 131 -3.78 6.90 0.12
CA ALA A 131 -2.41 7.41 0.16
C ALA A 131 -2.22 8.36 1.36
N LYS A 132 -3.19 9.24 1.59
CA LYS A 132 -3.19 10.16 2.74
C LYS A 132 -3.24 9.41 4.06
N TYR A 133 -4.05 8.37 4.15
CA TYR A 133 -4.15 7.58 5.39
C TYR A 133 -2.80 6.97 5.77
N ILE A 134 -2.11 6.36 4.82
CA ILE A 134 -0.77 5.79 5.06
C ILE A 134 0.22 6.89 5.44
N HIS A 135 0.21 8.00 4.69
CA HIS A 135 1.08 9.15 4.95
C HIS A 135 0.89 9.72 6.37
N ASP A 136 -0.35 9.81 6.84
CA ASP A 136 -0.65 10.47 8.11
C ASP A 136 -0.52 9.53 9.32
N ASN A 137 -0.70 8.22 9.14
CA ASN A 137 -0.89 7.30 10.27
C ASN A 137 0.16 6.21 10.40
N VAL A 138 0.74 5.72 9.31
CA VAL A 138 1.68 4.60 9.36
C VAL A 138 3.07 5.12 9.71
N PRO A 139 3.63 4.72 10.86
CA PRO A 139 4.91 5.28 11.31
C PRO A 139 6.09 4.77 10.49
N SER A 140 7.15 5.58 10.44
CA SER A 140 8.44 5.16 9.88
C SER A 140 8.97 3.94 10.65
N GLY A 141 9.62 3.03 9.94
CA GLY A 141 10.06 1.75 10.50
C GLY A 141 9.07 0.61 10.33
N THR A 142 7.82 0.91 9.95
CA THR A 142 6.82 -0.14 9.67
C THR A 142 7.31 -1.05 8.54
N THR A 143 7.17 -2.35 8.74
CA THR A 143 7.52 -3.34 7.71
C THR A 143 6.49 -3.32 6.59
N VAL A 144 6.98 -3.29 5.35
CA VAL A 144 6.20 -3.41 4.12
C VAL A 144 6.69 -4.64 3.38
N VAL A 145 5.78 -5.55 3.03
CA VAL A 145 6.10 -6.74 2.24
C VAL A 145 5.40 -6.64 0.90
N THR A 146 6.18 -6.73 -0.18
CA THR A 146 5.66 -6.75 -1.54
C THR A 146 5.96 -8.09 -2.18
N TYR A 147 4.99 -8.70 -2.82
CA TYR A 147 5.10 -10.05 -3.38
C TYR A 147 4.18 -10.27 -4.57
N ALA A 148 4.40 -11.36 -5.27
CA ALA A 148 3.56 -11.80 -6.38
C ALA A 148 2.54 -12.86 -5.95
#